data_ab6c29e5addb56aef81702a03e36d7b8
#
_entry.id   ab6c29e5addb56aef81702a03e36d7b8
#
_cell.length_a   1.000
_cell.length_b   1.000
_cell.length_c   1.000
_cell.angle_alpha   90.00
_cell.angle_beta   90.00
_cell.angle_gamma   90.00
#
_symmetry.space_group_name_H-M   'P 1'
#
loop_
_entity.id
_entity.type
_entity.pdbx_description
1 polymer ?
#
loop_
_entity_poly.entity_id
_entity_poly.type
_entity_poly.pdbx_seq_one_letter_code
_entity_poly.pdbx_strand_id
1 'polypeptide(L)'
;MKAPTRVLYFAGSGRSGTTVMNTILGQVPGCFAAGELRYLWHRGVVEDHRCACGEPFHRCPVWSAVMTEAFGASIPDAAGIGTRLLQRLRILGLPAMALRRLRGRAAIPPHPDDQAIAALYRALSDHRGGDVIVDSSKLPPYGLLLAALP
;
A
#
# COMPACT_ATOMS: atom_id res chain seq x y z
N MET A 1 -21.89 11.05 -0.01
CA MET A 1 -21.17 9.77 0.24
C MET A 1 -19.86 9.83 -0.53
N LYS A 2 -18.73 9.58 0.14
CA LYS A 2 -17.42 9.55 -0.50
C LYS A 2 -17.32 8.28 -1.35
N ALA A 3 -16.74 8.38 -2.55
CA ALA A 3 -16.54 7.21 -3.40
C ALA A 3 -15.59 6.20 -2.71
N PRO A 4 -15.75 4.89 -2.91
CA PRO A 4 -14.85 3.90 -2.34
C PRO A 4 -13.44 4.06 -2.94
N THR A 5 -12.41 3.86 -2.11
CA THR A 5 -11.02 3.84 -2.56
C THR A 5 -10.81 2.72 -3.56
N ARG A 6 -10.36 3.05 -4.76
CA ARG A 6 -10.09 2.09 -5.84
C ARG A 6 -8.60 1.87 -5.99
N VAL A 7 -8.17 0.62 -5.97
CA VAL A 7 -6.76 0.24 -6.08
C VAL A 7 -6.56 -0.67 -7.29
N LEU A 8 -5.71 -0.25 -8.22
CA LEU A 8 -5.17 -1.10 -9.26
C LEU A 8 -3.89 -1.73 -8.74
N TYR A 9 -3.96 -3.02 -8.42
CA TYR A 9 -2.86 -3.74 -7.81
C TYR A 9 -2.11 -4.61 -8.82
N PHE A 10 -0.80 -4.41 -8.94
CA PHE A 10 0.05 -5.32 -9.72
C PHE A 10 0.48 -6.51 -8.87
N ALA A 11 -0.16 -7.65 -9.06
CA ALA A 11 0.30 -8.92 -8.53
C ALA A 11 1.29 -9.56 -9.51
N GLY A 12 2.50 -9.88 -9.06
CA GLY A 12 3.51 -10.44 -9.97
C GLY A 12 4.84 -10.76 -9.30
N SER A 13 5.83 -11.10 -10.13
CA SER A 13 7.20 -11.32 -9.68
C SER A 13 8.05 -10.05 -9.81
N GLY A 14 9.21 -10.03 -9.14
CA GLY A 14 10.23 -9.02 -9.38
C GLY A 14 10.66 -9.02 -10.87
N ARG A 15 11.12 -7.85 -11.37
CA ARG A 15 11.59 -7.64 -12.75
C ARG A 15 10.54 -7.90 -13.85
N SER A 16 9.25 -7.75 -13.55
CA SER A 16 8.13 -7.93 -14.49
C SER A 16 7.72 -6.65 -15.25
N GLY A 17 8.56 -5.62 -15.29
CA GLY A 17 8.25 -4.36 -15.97
C GLY A 17 7.22 -3.47 -15.26
N THR A 18 6.80 -3.82 -14.07
CA THR A 18 5.77 -3.06 -13.32
C THR A 18 6.18 -1.62 -13.00
N THR A 19 7.48 -1.32 -12.91
CA THR A 19 7.97 0.06 -12.75
C THR A 19 7.59 0.92 -13.96
N VAL A 20 7.78 0.39 -15.18
CA VAL A 20 7.41 1.07 -16.42
C VAL A 20 5.90 1.26 -16.48
N MET A 21 5.13 0.20 -16.20
CA MET A 21 3.66 0.27 -16.17
C MET A 21 3.16 1.28 -15.13
N ASN A 22 3.76 1.31 -13.95
CA ASN A 22 3.43 2.28 -12.91
C ASN A 22 3.69 3.73 -13.39
N THR A 23 4.81 3.96 -14.09
CA THR A 23 5.14 5.27 -14.67
C THR A 23 4.13 5.69 -15.76
N ILE A 24 3.78 4.76 -16.66
CA ILE A 24 2.80 5.02 -17.73
C ILE A 24 1.43 5.34 -17.13
N LEU A 25 0.95 4.53 -16.20
CA LEU A 25 -0.35 4.74 -15.56
C LEU A 25 -0.39 6.02 -14.72
N GLY A 26 0.74 6.44 -14.16
CA GLY A 26 0.85 7.72 -13.48
C GLY A 26 0.66 8.95 -14.37
N GLN A 27 0.69 8.79 -15.70
CA GLN A 27 0.37 9.84 -16.66
C GLN A 27 -1.12 9.88 -17.03
N VAL A 28 -1.89 8.86 -16.64
CA VAL A 28 -3.34 8.79 -16.92
C VAL A 28 -4.07 9.68 -15.92
N PRO A 29 -4.92 10.62 -16.39
CA PRO A 29 -5.75 11.43 -15.50
C PRO A 29 -6.59 10.55 -14.56
N GLY A 30 -6.65 10.90 -13.29
CA GLY A 30 -7.35 10.13 -12.27
C GLY A 30 -6.56 8.94 -11.69
N CYS A 31 -5.38 8.62 -12.23
CA CYS A 31 -4.51 7.60 -11.67
C CYS A 31 -3.37 8.21 -10.83
N PHE A 32 -3.14 7.65 -9.65
CA PHE A 32 -2.00 8.00 -8.81
C PHE A 32 -1.04 6.82 -8.70
N ALA A 33 0.14 6.94 -9.30
CA ALA A 33 1.19 5.93 -9.27
C ALA A 33 1.91 5.97 -7.90
N ALA A 34 1.48 5.16 -6.97
CA ALA A 34 1.96 5.15 -5.59
C ALA A 34 3.27 4.34 -5.40
N GLY A 35 3.65 3.53 -6.40
CA GLY A 35 4.83 2.65 -6.29
C GLY A 35 4.58 1.40 -5.46
N GLU A 36 5.58 0.95 -4.71
CA GLU A 36 5.53 -0.26 -3.89
C GLU A 36 5.15 0.07 -2.44
N LEU A 37 3.85 0.32 -2.17
CA LEU A 37 3.35 0.80 -0.88
C LEU A 37 3.63 -0.13 0.30
N ARG A 38 3.79 -1.44 0.07
CA ARG A 38 4.15 -2.38 1.14
C ARG A 38 5.50 -2.05 1.81
N TYR A 39 6.39 -1.36 1.10
CA TYR A 39 7.69 -0.94 1.63
C TYR A 39 7.70 0.46 2.22
N LEU A 40 6.61 1.21 2.11
CA LEU A 40 6.52 2.58 2.58
C LEU A 40 6.89 2.71 4.06
N TRP A 41 6.43 1.79 4.89
CA TRP A 41 6.67 1.81 6.32
C TRP A 41 8.16 1.78 6.67
N HIS A 42 8.91 0.91 6.01
CA HIS A 42 10.34 0.76 6.26
C HIS A 42 11.17 1.77 5.45
N ARG A 43 11.07 1.74 4.13
CA ARG A 43 11.90 2.58 3.27
C ARG A 43 11.53 4.06 3.32
N GLY A 44 10.24 4.38 3.39
CA GLY A 44 9.77 5.76 3.47
C GLY A 44 9.89 6.31 4.88
N VAL A 45 9.08 5.77 5.80
CA VAL A 45 8.91 6.38 7.13
C VAL A 45 10.14 6.19 8.03
N VAL A 46 10.80 5.01 7.99
CA VAL A 46 11.96 4.72 8.86
C VAL A 46 13.27 5.18 8.25
N GLU A 47 13.52 4.87 6.97
CA GLU A 47 14.80 5.11 6.31
C GLU A 47 14.86 6.42 5.50
N ASP A 48 13.75 7.15 5.41
CA ASP A 48 13.65 8.43 4.66
C ASP A 48 14.15 8.34 3.20
N HIS A 49 13.91 7.21 2.53
CA HIS A 49 14.33 7.02 1.13
C HIS A 49 13.72 8.09 0.22
N ARG A 50 14.44 8.41 -0.86
CA ARG A 50 13.99 9.40 -1.84
C ARG A 50 12.70 8.97 -2.53
N CYS A 51 11.76 9.91 -2.60
CA CYS A 51 10.56 9.81 -3.42
C CYS A 51 10.91 9.97 -4.91
N ALA A 52 9.99 9.56 -5.77
CA ALA A 52 10.11 9.77 -7.23
C ALA A 52 10.24 11.26 -7.63
N CYS A 53 9.83 12.20 -6.77
CA CYS A 53 10.04 13.63 -6.99
C CYS A 53 11.49 14.09 -6.70
N GLY A 54 12.35 13.19 -6.21
CA GLY A 54 13.75 13.49 -5.86
C GLY A 54 13.98 13.89 -4.40
N GLU A 55 12.93 14.31 -3.68
CA GLU A 55 13.03 14.68 -2.26
C GLU A 55 13.05 13.45 -1.34
N PRO A 56 13.69 13.53 -0.16
CA PRO A 56 13.51 12.55 0.89
C PRO A 56 12.03 12.40 1.26
N PHE A 57 11.62 11.23 1.73
CA PHE A 57 10.21 10.93 2.01
C PHE A 57 9.55 11.96 2.94
N HIS A 58 10.24 12.33 4.03
CA HIS A 58 9.71 13.29 5.01
C HIS A 58 9.63 14.72 4.49
N ARG A 59 10.37 15.06 3.44
CA ARG A 59 10.33 16.38 2.78
C ARG A 59 9.50 16.39 1.51
N CYS A 60 9.04 15.25 1.05
CA CYS A 60 8.17 15.14 -0.11
C CYS A 60 6.79 15.76 0.21
N PRO A 61 6.34 16.81 -0.50
CA PRO A 61 5.08 17.48 -0.19
C PRO A 61 3.87 16.54 -0.27
N VAL A 62 3.90 15.58 -1.19
CA VAL A 62 2.83 14.58 -1.33
C VAL A 62 2.78 13.66 -0.10
N TRP A 63 3.92 13.05 0.25
CA TRP A 63 3.94 12.12 1.39
C TRP A 63 3.72 12.81 2.72
N SER A 64 4.25 14.03 2.91
CA SER A 64 3.99 14.83 4.10
C SER A 64 2.49 15.10 4.27
N ALA A 65 1.80 15.52 3.22
CA ALA A 65 0.36 15.77 3.25
C ALA A 65 -0.44 14.49 3.54
N VAL A 66 -0.13 13.39 2.82
CA VAL A 66 -0.80 12.08 3.00
C VAL A 66 -0.62 11.54 4.42
N MET A 67 0.60 11.59 4.95
CA MET A 67 0.87 11.10 6.32
C MET A 67 0.17 11.95 7.37
N THR A 68 0.13 13.28 7.18
CA THR A 68 -0.62 14.19 8.07
C THR A 68 -2.12 13.90 8.01
N GLU A 69 -2.68 13.67 6.84
CA GLU A 69 -4.10 13.34 6.67
C GLU A 69 -4.45 11.99 7.29
N ALA A 70 -3.59 10.98 7.08
CA ALA A 70 -3.84 9.62 7.58
C ALA A 70 -3.69 9.50 9.10
N PHE A 71 -2.71 10.20 9.69
CA PHE A 71 -2.26 9.95 11.06
C PHE A 71 -2.15 11.19 11.93
N GLY A 72 -2.33 12.40 11.39
CA GLY A 72 -2.14 13.65 12.11
C GLY A 72 -0.70 13.80 12.60
N ALA A 73 -0.55 14.18 13.86
CA ALA A 73 0.76 14.35 14.50
C ALA A 73 1.38 13.04 15.03
N SER A 74 0.63 11.94 15.03
CA SER A 74 1.05 10.66 15.63
C SER A 74 1.15 9.58 14.58
N ILE A 75 2.32 9.48 13.94
CA ILE A 75 2.60 8.37 13.01
C ILE A 75 2.68 7.07 13.83
N PRO A 76 1.96 6.00 13.41
CA PRO A 76 2.02 4.72 14.10
C PRO A 76 3.42 4.10 14.03
N ASP A 77 3.67 3.07 14.85
CA ASP A 77 4.92 2.29 14.86
C ASP A 77 5.24 1.72 13.46
N ALA A 78 5.85 2.54 12.62
CA ALA A 78 6.14 2.21 11.23
C ALA A 78 7.11 1.01 11.11
N ALA A 79 8.13 0.95 11.96
CA ALA A 79 9.09 -0.15 11.97
C ALA A 79 8.42 -1.48 12.32
N GLY A 80 7.55 -1.46 13.34
CA GLY A 80 6.77 -2.62 13.75
C GLY A 80 5.77 -3.04 12.68
N ILE A 81 5.02 -2.11 12.09
CA ILE A 81 4.08 -2.40 10.99
C ILE A 81 4.83 -3.05 9.82
N GLY A 82 5.94 -2.47 9.36
CA GLY A 82 6.74 -3.00 8.26
C GLY A 82 7.21 -4.43 8.53
N THR A 83 7.74 -4.69 9.73
CA THR A 83 8.21 -6.01 10.14
C THR A 83 7.07 -7.03 10.20
N ARG A 84 5.95 -6.69 10.84
CA ARG A 84 4.79 -7.59 10.96
C ARG A 84 4.16 -7.88 9.59
N LEU A 85 4.10 -6.91 8.68
CA LEU A 85 3.66 -7.14 7.30
C LEU A 85 4.53 -8.17 6.59
N LEU A 86 5.85 -8.06 6.68
CA LEU A 86 6.77 -9.04 6.07
C LEU A 86 6.58 -10.43 6.65
N GLN A 87 6.30 -10.57 7.93
CA GLN A 87 6.06 -11.86 8.60
C GLN A 87 4.71 -12.48 8.20
N ARG A 88 3.65 -11.67 8.16
CA ARG A 88 2.28 -12.11 7.84
C ARG A 88 2.10 -12.49 6.37
N LEU A 89 2.79 -11.83 5.47
CA LEU A 89 2.54 -11.88 4.03
C LEU A 89 3.58 -12.71 3.26
N ARG A 90 4.00 -13.82 3.83
CA ARG A 90 4.94 -14.74 3.16
C ARG A 90 4.25 -15.48 2.01
N ILE A 91 4.92 -15.59 0.86
CA ILE A 91 4.44 -16.36 -0.31
C ILE A 91 4.18 -17.83 0.07
N LEU A 92 5.02 -18.41 0.92
CA LEU A 92 4.84 -19.77 1.44
C LEU A 92 3.51 -19.97 2.20
N GLY A 93 2.86 -18.90 2.63
CA GLY A 93 1.54 -18.92 3.26
C GLY A 93 0.37 -19.04 2.26
N LEU A 94 0.59 -18.90 0.96
CA LEU A 94 -0.48 -18.91 -0.04
C LEU A 94 -1.39 -20.17 0.02
N PRO A 95 -0.88 -21.40 0.18
CA PRO A 95 -1.75 -22.57 0.29
C PRO A 95 -2.71 -22.48 1.51
N ALA A 96 -2.20 -22.03 2.64
CA ALA A 96 -3.02 -21.84 3.85
C ALA A 96 -4.06 -20.72 3.65
N MET A 97 -3.70 -19.63 2.96
CA MET A 97 -4.62 -18.54 2.62
C MET A 97 -5.73 -19.02 1.68
N ALA A 98 -5.40 -19.82 0.67
CA ALA A 98 -6.37 -20.43 -0.23
C ALA A 98 -7.33 -21.36 0.53
N LEU A 99 -6.81 -22.22 1.40
CA LEU A 99 -7.62 -23.13 2.22
C LEU A 99 -8.56 -22.36 3.15
N ARG A 100 -8.11 -21.26 3.74
CA ARG A 100 -8.96 -20.38 4.55
C ARG A 100 -10.11 -19.81 3.71
N ARG A 101 -9.82 -19.35 2.49
CA ARG A 101 -10.81 -18.80 1.56
C ARG A 101 -11.85 -19.84 1.16
N LEU A 102 -11.43 -21.07 0.86
CA LEU A 102 -12.33 -22.19 0.56
C LEU A 102 -13.27 -22.55 1.74
N ARG A 103 -12.83 -22.26 2.97
CA ARG A 103 -13.63 -22.42 4.20
C ARG A 103 -14.48 -21.21 4.56
N GLY A 104 -14.66 -20.26 3.66
CA GLY A 104 -15.46 -19.04 3.89
C GLY A 104 -14.84 -18.05 4.88
N ARG A 105 -13.53 -18.18 5.18
CA ARG A 105 -12.81 -17.29 6.08
C ARG A 105 -11.98 -16.26 5.31
N ALA A 106 -11.64 -15.15 5.95
CA ALA A 106 -10.68 -14.20 5.39
C ALA A 106 -9.36 -14.91 5.06
N ALA A 107 -8.81 -14.68 3.86
CA ALA A 107 -7.54 -15.29 3.44
C ALA A 107 -6.42 -14.95 4.43
N ILE A 108 -6.37 -13.69 4.84
CA ILE A 108 -5.43 -13.17 5.84
C ILE A 108 -6.23 -12.82 7.10
N PRO A 109 -5.83 -13.31 8.28
CA PRO A 109 -6.51 -12.93 9.54
C PRO A 109 -6.41 -11.42 9.76
N PRO A 110 -7.49 -10.77 10.25
CA PRO A 110 -7.45 -9.36 10.63
C PRO A 110 -6.36 -9.07 11.67
N HIS A 111 -5.79 -7.87 11.59
CA HIS A 111 -4.74 -7.41 12.49
C HIS A 111 -4.93 -5.91 12.79
N PRO A 112 -4.54 -5.41 13.97
CA PRO A 112 -4.63 -3.98 14.29
C PRO A 112 -3.94 -3.06 13.28
N ASP A 113 -2.82 -3.47 12.70
CA ASP A 113 -2.10 -2.71 11.67
C ASP A 113 -2.93 -2.47 10.39
N ASP A 114 -3.95 -3.30 10.14
CA ASP A 114 -4.78 -3.18 8.95
C ASP A 114 -5.53 -1.84 8.92
N GLN A 115 -5.82 -1.27 10.09
CA GLN A 115 -6.41 0.07 10.21
C GLN A 115 -5.46 1.17 9.72
N ALA A 116 -4.18 1.07 10.05
CA ALA A 116 -3.18 2.03 9.58
C ALA A 116 -2.99 1.94 8.06
N ILE A 117 -3.00 0.71 7.51
CA ILE A 117 -2.93 0.51 6.05
C ILE A 117 -4.17 1.12 5.38
N ALA A 118 -5.37 0.84 5.90
CA ALA A 118 -6.60 1.40 5.36
C ALA A 118 -6.64 2.93 5.44
N ALA A 119 -6.15 3.53 6.54
CA ALA A 119 -6.05 4.98 6.69
C ALA A 119 -5.11 5.60 5.65
N LEU A 120 -3.95 4.96 5.41
CA LEU A 120 -2.99 5.39 4.38
C LEU A 120 -3.63 5.41 2.98
N TYR A 121 -4.32 4.32 2.58
CA TYR A 121 -4.94 4.26 1.26
C TYR A 121 -6.10 5.24 1.11
N ARG A 122 -6.87 5.49 2.16
CA ARG A 122 -7.90 6.53 2.16
C ARG A 122 -7.29 7.92 1.98
N ALA A 123 -6.28 8.25 2.74
CA ALA A 123 -5.60 9.54 2.62
C ALA A 123 -4.97 9.75 1.23
N LEU A 124 -4.41 8.70 0.62
CA LEU A 124 -3.91 8.75 -0.76
C LEU A 124 -5.03 9.06 -1.76
N SER A 125 -6.18 8.39 -1.63
CA SER A 125 -7.35 8.62 -2.47
C SER A 125 -7.84 10.06 -2.34
N ASP A 126 -7.88 10.57 -1.11
CA ASP A 126 -8.39 11.90 -0.80
C ASP A 126 -7.46 13.01 -1.26
N HIS A 127 -6.17 12.86 -0.98
CA HIS A 127 -5.17 13.87 -1.29
C HIS A 127 -5.07 14.20 -2.79
N ARG A 128 -5.20 13.20 -3.64
CA ARG A 128 -5.02 13.39 -5.10
C ARG A 128 -6.32 13.61 -5.86
N GLY A 129 -7.49 13.45 -5.19
CA GLY A 129 -8.78 13.46 -5.87
C GLY A 129 -8.82 12.44 -7.04
N GLY A 130 -7.91 11.44 -6.97
CA GLY A 130 -7.75 10.44 -8.00
C GLY A 130 -8.73 9.29 -7.82
N ASP A 131 -9.25 8.81 -8.94
CA ASP A 131 -10.20 7.70 -8.92
C ASP A 131 -9.53 6.36 -8.61
N VAL A 132 -8.20 6.23 -8.90
CA VAL A 132 -7.47 4.97 -8.81
C VAL A 132 -6.06 5.15 -8.26
N ILE A 133 -5.73 4.42 -7.21
CA ILE A 133 -4.35 4.27 -6.71
C ILE A 133 -3.71 3.09 -7.44
N VAL A 134 -2.56 3.32 -8.08
CA VAL A 134 -1.78 2.27 -8.73
C VAL A 134 -0.70 1.80 -7.77
N ASP A 135 -0.81 0.57 -7.27
CA ASP A 135 0.14 -0.05 -6.36
C ASP A 135 0.89 -1.20 -7.05
N SER A 136 2.19 -1.06 -7.15
CA SER A 136 3.10 -2.02 -7.77
C SER A 136 3.86 -2.89 -6.76
N SER A 137 3.29 -3.16 -5.61
CA SER A 137 3.91 -3.95 -4.52
C SER A 137 4.18 -5.41 -4.89
N LYS A 138 3.56 -5.94 -5.92
CA LYS A 138 3.82 -7.25 -6.57
C LYS A 138 3.49 -8.50 -5.74
N LEU A 139 3.47 -8.41 -4.43
CA LEU A 139 3.30 -9.55 -3.51
C LEU A 139 1.83 -10.00 -3.46
N PRO A 140 1.43 -11.18 -4.00
CA PRO A 140 0.03 -11.61 -4.03
C PRO A 140 -0.66 -11.60 -2.65
N PRO A 141 -0.03 -12.04 -1.54
CA PRO A 141 -0.61 -11.90 -0.21
C PRO A 141 -0.97 -10.46 0.18
N TYR A 142 -0.19 -9.47 -0.25
CA TYR A 142 -0.52 -8.07 0.04
C TYR A 142 -1.77 -7.60 -0.71
N GLY A 143 -1.94 -8.02 -1.97
CA GLY A 143 -3.16 -7.77 -2.71
C GLY A 143 -4.40 -8.41 -2.06
N LEU A 144 -4.27 -9.62 -1.50
CA LEU A 144 -5.33 -10.28 -0.72
C LEU A 144 -5.65 -9.54 0.57
N LEU A 145 -4.65 -8.94 1.22
CA LEU A 145 -4.85 -8.07 2.38
C LEU A 145 -5.66 -6.84 1.98
N LEU A 146 -5.24 -6.13 0.94
CA LEU A 146 -5.92 -4.91 0.46
C LEU A 146 -7.39 -5.18 0.12
N ALA A 147 -7.68 -6.31 -0.53
CA ALA A 147 -9.04 -6.70 -0.88
C ALA A 147 -9.92 -7.05 0.35
N ALA A 148 -9.32 -7.19 1.52
CA ALA A 148 -10.03 -7.49 2.77
C ALA A 148 -10.15 -6.26 3.70
N LEU A 149 -9.52 -5.13 3.36
CA LEU A 149 -9.61 -3.90 4.14
C LEU A 149 -11.03 -3.29 4.03
N PRO A 150 -11.50 -2.62 5.09
CA PRO A 150 -12.80 -1.96 5.12
C PRO A 150 -12.85 -0.69 4.25
#